data_801fa75a985d6784573b1d45bc3aa2e9
#
_entry.id   801fa75a985d6784573b1d45bc3aa2e9
#
_cell.length_a   1.000
_cell.length_b   1.000
_cell.length_c   1.000
_cell.angle_alpha   90.00
_cell.angle_beta   90.00
_cell.angle_gamma   90.00
#
_symmetry.space_group_name_H-M   'P 1'
#
loop_
_entity.id
_entity.type
_entity.pdbx_description
1 polymer ?
#
loop_
_entity_poly.entity_id
_entity_poly.type
_entity_poly.pdbx_seq_one_letter_code
_entity_poly.pdbx_strand_id
1 'polypeptide(L)'
;MAGALSLYCAGSLVLGQSITASAIANKEERIAAHQAIPVESNNIENWPQGPVVSAESAILMDLDTGAILYSKNIHAREYPASTTKILTTLIASEKCSLDETVTFSHDAVYGIPRDSNHIAMNEGDTLSMEQCLNAILIRSANEVSYAVAEHISGTWDAFSDLMNQRAKELGCVDSHFVNPNGLPDENHYTSAYDLAMIGRAFFSNELLCKITTTSKLVIPKEKEDLVEWNKMELLPNHKYPYKYLVGCKTGYTDVARYTLVSCAEKDGMKLICVVLNEENPYQYEDTISLFNYGFSNFDKINISQTETKYNIDNAGSFYSDNDIFGSSEPILSLNKDDCIILPKTADFSDTVSTISYETTAENQAALITYTYHDTYIGYASVDLAAGSEDNYAFDSVTDDSPAIEETKSPAENPDGKKAGTSFIFINIVKVLAWILGIVVAAFLLLFLRAFLKNYQFSRRSNRRSWRRGRRGRYPRYQNRDNSLQSRRKEAIRQAKRRQRNRRRGF
;
A
#
# COMPACT_ATOMS: atom_id res chain seq x y z
N MET A 1 42.79 30.99 19.02
CA MET A 1 42.52 30.68 17.61
C MET A 1 41.25 29.92 17.56
N ALA A 2 40.18 30.58 17.13
CA ALA A 2 38.81 30.02 17.06
C ALA A 2 38.62 29.38 15.69
N GLY A 3 38.32 28.08 15.67
CA GLY A 3 37.91 27.36 14.46
C GLY A 3 36.40 27.26 14.42
N ALA A 4 35.79 27.92 13.46
CA ALA A 4 34.35 27.90 13.22
C ALA A 4 33.91 26.55 12.59
N LEU A 5 33.04 25.82 13.28
CA LEU A 5 32.30 24.69 12.72
C LEU A 5 31.11 25.25 11.94
N SER A 6 31.17 25.14 10.61
CA SER A 6 30.03 25.47 9.73
C SER A 6 29.12 24.25 9.59
N LEU A 7 27.97 24.30 10.26
CA LEU A 7 26.90 23.32 10.09
C LEU A 7 26.14 23.67 8.80
N TYR A 8 26.32 22.86 7.74
CA TYR A 8 25.48 22.89 6.56
C TYR A 8 24.17 22.10 6.84
N CYS A 9 23.12 22.82 7.23
CA CYS A 9 21.76 22.28 7.15
C CYS A 9 21.28 22.41 5.69
N ALA A 10 21.38 21.33 4.92
CA ALA A 10 20.68 21.21 3.66
C ALA A 10 19.20 20.95 3.97
N GLY A 11 18.41 22.02 4.06
CA GLY A 11 16.96 21.93 4.07
C GLY A 11 16.47 21.52 2.69
N SER A 12 16.04 20.28 2.55
CA SER A 12 15.27 19.83 1.39
C SER A 12 13.91 20.54 1.42
N LEU A 13 13.75 21.59 0.63
CA LEU A 13 12.44 22.13 0.28
C LEU A 13 11.76 21.10 -0.62
N VAL A 14 10.88 20.29 -0.05
CA VAL A 14 9.87 19.58 -0.81
C VAL A 14 8.90 20.65 -1.33
N LEU A 15 9.16 21.15 -2.52
CA LEU A 15 8.17 21.91 -3.29
C LEU A 15 7.07 20.93 -3.67
N GLY A 16 5.94 20.99 -2.96
CA GLY A 16 4.72 20.36 -3.39
C GLY A 16 4.41 20.85 -4.82
N GLN A 17 4.65 20.00 -5.81
CA GLN A 17 4.20 20.25 -7.17
C GLN A 17 2.68 20.10 -7.13
N SER A 18 1.99 21.26 -7.11
CA SER A 18 0.59 21.32 -7.46
C SER A 18 0.45 20.71 -8.85
N ILE A 19 -0.46 19.73 -8.98
CA ILE A 19 -0.88 19.17 -10.27
C ILE A 19 -1.56 20.32 -11.02
N THR A 20 -0.78 21.10 -11.75
CA THR A 20 -1.33 21.99 -12.76
C THR A 20 -1.82 21.09 -13.87
N ALA A 21 -3.14 21.11 -14.12
CA ALA A 21 -3.74 20.51 -15.30
C ALA A 21 -2.98 21.06 -16.52
N SER A 22 -1.99 20.30 -16.97
CA SER A 22 -1.18 20.64 -18.13
C SER A 22 -2.11 20.64 -19.33
N ALA A 23 -2.19 21.73 -20.03
CA ALA A 23 -2.88 21.84 -21.30
C ALA A 23 -2.47 20.65 -22.17
N ILE A 24 -3.44 19.94 -22.73
CA ILE A 24 -3.41 18.68 -23.46
C ILE A 24 -2.16 18.59 -24.36
N ALA A 25 -1.06 18.07 -23.83
CA ALA A 25 0.03 17.58 -24.65
C ALA A 25 -0.57 16.46 -25.53
N ASN A 26 -0.18 16.39 -26.78
CA ASN A 26 -0.61 15.26 -27.61
C ASN A 26 -0.03 13.96 -27.00
N LYS A 27 -0.54 12.81 -27.43
CA LYS A 27 -0.13 11.52 -26.89
C LYS A 27 1.39 11.31 -27.01
N GLU A 28 1.97 11.67 -28.12
CA GLU A 28 3.39 11.50 -28.43
C GLU A 28 4.26 12.37 -27.51
N GLU A 29 3.82 13.59 -27.20
CA GLU A 29 4.53 14.50 -26.29
C GLU A 29 4.53 13.95 -24.85
N ARG A 30 3.40 13.37 -24.38
CA ARG A 30 3.35 12.73 -23.06
C ARG A 30 4.28 11.52 -22.98
N ILE A 31 4.22 10.64 -23.99
CA ILE A 31 5.13 9.48 -24.06
C ILE A 31 6.59 9.93 -24.01
N ALA A 32 6.97 10.92 -24.81
CA ALA A 32 8.33 11.42 -24.84
C ALA A 32 8.75 12.05 -23.50
N ALA A 33 7.84 12.79 -22.84
CA ALA A 33 8.08 13.35 -21.52
C ALA A 33 8.27 12.26 -20.46
N HIS A 34 7.40 11.25 -20.46
CA HIS A 34 7.52 10.12 -19.52
C HIS A 34 8.79 9.31 -19.77
N GLN A 35 9.14 9.02 -21.01
CA GLN A 35 10.39 8.32 -21.36
C GLN A 35 11.66 9.08 -20.96
N ALA A 36 11.59 10.40 -20.80
CA ALA A 36 12.69 11.21 -20.31
C ALA A 36 12.88 11.15 -18.79
N ILE A 37 11.92 10.63 -18.03
CA ILE A 37 12.05 10.43 -16.58
C ILE A 37 13.09 9.33 -16.32
N PRO A 38 14.10 9.58 -15.49
CA PRO A 38 15.15 8.59 -15.20
C PRO A 38 14.60 7.32 -14.56
N VAL A 39 15.17 6.18 -14.91
CA VAL A 39 14.99 4.91 -14.20
C VAL A 39 15.93 4.92 -13.01
N GLU A 40 15.40 5.01 -11.81
CA GLU A 40 16.17 5.21 -10.58
C GLU A 40 17.03 3.99 -10.26
N SER A 41 16.51 2.78 -10.46
CA SER A 41 17.25 1.52 -10.26
C SER A 41 18.49 1.41 -11.16
N ASN A 42 18.56 2.13 -12.29
CA ASN A 42 19.74 2.15 -13.15
C ASN A 42 20.96 2.85 -12.52
N ASN A 43 20.77 3.57 -11.41
CA ASN A 43 21.84 4.22 -10.69
C ASN A 43 22.53 3.31 -9.65
N ILE A 44 21.97 2.12 -9.39
CA ILE A 44 22.54 1.14 -8.48
C ILE A 44 23.76 0.49 -9.16
N GLU A 45 24.89 0.48 -8.47
CA GLU A 45 26.12 -0.11 -9.00
C GLU A 45 25.93 -1.60 -9.33
N ASN A 46 26.41 -2.03 -10.48
CA ASN A 46 26.31 -3.41 -10.98
C ASN A 46 24.87 -3.97 -11.08
N TRP A 47 23.86 -3.10 -10.99
CA TRP A 47 22.46 -3.49 -11.22
C TRP A 47 22.17 -3.60 -12.72
N PRO A 48 21.38 -4.59 -13.17
CA PRO A 48 21.00 -4.68 -14.57
C PRO A 48 20.27 -3.41 -15.03
N GLN A 49 20.61 -2.92 -16.22
CA GLN A 49 19.96 -1.73 -16.77
C GLN A 49 18.53 -2.05 -17.16
N GLY A 50 17.57 -1.36 -16.56
CA GLY A 50 16.14 -1.50 -16.82
C GLY A 50 15.73 -0.87 -18.16
N PRO A 51 14.63 -1.37 -18.77
CA PRO A 51 14.11 -0.80 -20.02
C PRO A 51 13.57 0.64 -19.80
N VAL A 52 13.59 1.43 -20.87
CA VAL A 52 12.85 2.69 -20.90
C VAL A 52 11.39 2.38 -21.14
N VAL A 53 10.52 2.76 -20.21
CA VAL A 53 9.06 2.58 -20.28
C VAL A 53 8.34 3.91 -20.51
N SER A 54 7.16 3.85 -21.11
CA SER A 54 6.33 5.01 -21.44
C SER A 54 5.41 5.44 -20.29
N ALA A 55 5.32 4.64 -19.23
CA ALA A 55 4.62 5.01 -18.00
C ALA A 55 5.30 6.19 -17.30
N GLU A 56 4.54 7.10 -16.67
CA GLU A 56 5.10 8.16 -15.82
C GLU A 56 5.74 7.56 -14.57
N SER A 57 5.04 6.60 -13.94
CA SER A 57 5.51 5.86 -12.76
C SER A 57 5.45 4.36 -13.02
N ALA A 58 6.53 3.63 -12.67
CA ALA A 58 6.59 2.18 -12.83
C ALA A 58 7.45 1.50 -11.78
N ILE A 59 7.02 0.33 -11.31
CA ILE A 59 7.76 -0.53 -10.39
C ILE A 59 7.69 -1.99 -10.83
N LEU A 60 8.79 -2.71 -10.64
CA LEU A 60 8.82 -4.17 -10.64
C LEU A 60 9.34 -4.64 -9.29
N MET A 61 8.56 -5.42 -8.57
CA MET A 61 8.84 -5.88 -7.22
C MET A 61 8.65 -7.39 -7.12
N ASP A 62 9.53 -8.07 -6.39
CA ASP A 62 9.29 -9.47 -6.03
C ASP A 62 8.19 -9.58 -4.98
N LEU A 63 7.23 -10.49 -5.20
CA LEU A 63 6.06 -10.63 -4.34
C LEU A 63 6.44 -11.11 -2.94
N ASP A 64 7.34 -12.08 -2.84
CA ASP A 64 7.64 -12.75 -1.58
C ASP A 64 8.53 -11.87 -0.69
N THR A 65 9.60 -11.34 -1.24
CA THR A 65 10.59 -10.56 -0.48
C THR A 65 10.24 -9.07 -0.38
N GLY A 66 9.52 -8.52 -1.36
CA GLY A 66 9.34 -7.08 -1.51
C GLY A 66 10.56 -6.35 -2.09
N ALA A 67 11.56 -7.08 -2.59
CA ALA A 67 12.72 -6.49 -3.27
C ALA A 67 12.28 -5.77 -4.56
N ILE A 68 12.77 -4.54 -4.74
CA ILE A 68 12.44 -3.70 -5.90
C ILE A 68 13.51 -3.92 -6.98
N LEU A 69 13.11 -4.53 -8.12
CA LEU A 69 14.00 -4.83 -9.21
C LEU A 69 14.12 -3.68 -10.21
N TYR A 70 13.04 -2.89 -10.32
CA TYR A 70 12.96 -1.74 -11.19
C TYR A 70 12.16 -0.64 -10.50
N SER A 71 12.70 0.58 -10.51
CA SER A 71 12.03 1.77 -9.99
C SER A 71 12.13 2.93 -10.95
N LYS A 72 10.99 3.57 -11.18
CA LYS A 72 10.85 4.80 -11.94
C LYS A 72 9.74 5.63 -11.31
N ASN A 73 10.09 6.75 -10.65
CA ASN A 73 9.13 7.68 -10.06
C ASN A 73 8.11 6.98 -9.12
N ILE A 74 8.57 5.98 -8.35
CA ILE A 74 7.70 5.03 -7.65
C ILE A 74 6.87 5.63 -6.52
N HIS A 75 7.27 6.79 -5.99
CA HIS A 75 6.59 7.52 -4.91
C HIS A 75 5.80 8.73 -5.41
N ALA A 76 5.69 8.92 -6.72
CA ALA A 76 4.88 9.99 -7.27
C ALA A 76 3.39 9.77 -6.99
N ARG A 77 2.71 10.87 -6.69
CA ARG A 77 1.27 10.87 -6.47
C ARG A 77 0.53 10.75 -7.80
N GLU A 78 -0.17 9.64 -7.99
CA GLU A 78 -0.89 9.29 -9.20
C GLU A 78 -2.36 8.97 -8.90
N TYR A 79 -3.22 9.11 -9.91
CA TYR A 79 -4.59 8.63 -9.84
C TYR A 79 -4.65 7.13 -10.16
N PRO A 80 -5.18 6.28 -9.27
CA PRO A 80 -5.20 4.83 -9.48
C PRO A 80 -6.22 4.39 -10.54
N ALA A 81 -7.28 5.15 -10.78
CA ALA A 81 -8.46 4.68 -11.50
C ALA A 81 -8.97 3.34 -10.92
N SER A 82 -9.47 2.43 -11.76
CA SER A 82 -10.03 1.15 -11.31
C SER A 82 -9.00 0.14 -10.76
N THR A 83 -7.70 0.44 -10.70
CA THR A 83 -6.77 -0.38 -9.91
C THR A 83 -7.02 -0.28 -8.41
N THR A 84 -7.73 0.76 -7.93
CA THR A 84 -8.32 0.84 -6.58
C THR A 84 -9.05 -0.43 -6.17
N LYS A 85 -9.71 -1.10 -7.12
CA LYS A 85 -10.55 -2.27 -6.85
C LYS A 85 -9.78 -3.50 -6.36
N ILE A 86 -8.43 -3.55 -6.52
CA ILE A 86 -7.64 -4.60 -5.88
C ILE A 86 -7.72 -4.50 -4.36
N LEU A 87 -7.65 -3.29 -3.79
CA LEU A 87 -7.80 -3.08 -2.35
C LEU A 87 -9.23 -3.35 -1.89
N THR A 88 -10.23 -2.90 -2.64
CA THR A 88 -11.65 -3.14 -2.33
C THR A 88 -11.97 -4.64 -2.27
N THR A 89 -11.51 -5.41 -3.26
CA THR A 89 -11.78 -6.85 -3.32
C THR A 89 -10.92 -7.64 -2.36
N LEU A 90 -9.71 -7.19 -2.04
CA LEU A 90 -8.88 -7.74 -0.97
C LEU A 90 -9.62 -7.64 0.36
N ILE A 91 -10.07 -6.44 0.75
CA ILE A 91 -10.82 -6.22 2.00
C ILE A 91 -12.09 -7.07 2.02
N ALA A 92 -12.83 -7.15 0.92
CA ALA A 92 -14.03 -7.97 0.83
C ALA A 92 -13.70 -9.47 1.05
N SER A 93 -12.62 -9.98 0.46
CA SER A 93 -12.21 -11.37 0.64
C SER A 93 -11.68 -11.69 2.04
N GLU A 94 -11.18 -10.70 2.76
CA GLU A 94 -10.70 -10.83 4.15
C GLU A 94 -11.83 -10.78 5.19
N LYS A 95 -12.93 -10.09 4.87
CA LYS A 95 -13.98 -9.77 5.86
C LYS A 95 -15.29 -10.53 5.66
N CYS A 96 -15.55 -11.07 4.47
CA CYS A 96 -16.83 -11.66 4.11
C CYS A 96 -16.68 -13.10 3.65
N SER A 97 -17.69 -13.93 3.94
CA SER A 97 -17.85 -15.23 3.30
C SER A 97 -18.36 -15.09 1.88
N LEU A 98 -17.94 -15.99 0.99
CA LEU A 98 -18.26 -15.90 -0.44
C LEU A 98 -19.76 -16.04 -0.76
N ASP A 99 -20.52 -16.67 0.12
CA ASP A 99 -21.96 -16.92 0.03
C ASP A 99 -22.81 -15.81 0.66
N GLU A 100 -22.19 -14.80 1.32
CA GLU A 100 -22.93 -13.67 1.85
C GLU A 100 -23.71 -12.94 0.75
N THR A 101 -24.92 -12.56 1.06
CA THR A 101 -25.82 -11.87 0.11
C THR A 101 -25.63 -10.35 0.21
N VAL A 102 -25.14 -9.74 -0.86
CA VAL A 102 -25.00 -8.29 -1.02
C VAL A 102 -26.24 -7.75 -1.68
N THR A 103 -26.92 -6.79 -1.04
CA THR A 103 -28.11 -6.11 -1.57
C THR A 103 -27.74 -4.75 -2.14
N PHE A 104 -28.25 -4.42 -3.31
CA PHE A 104 -27.95 -3.17 -3.99
C PHE A 104 -28.90 -2.05 -3.53
N SER A 105 -28.37 -1.03 -2.89
CA SER A 105 -29.09 0.17 -2.50
C SER A 105 -29.37 1.07 -3.71
N HIS A 106 -30.28 2.03 -3.54
CA HIS A 106 -30.51 3.11 -4.52
C HIS A 106 -29.20 3.85 -4.83
N ASP A 107 -28.45 4.22 -3.80
CA ASP A 107 -27.24 5.04 -3.95
C ASP A 107 -26.11 4.25 -4.63
N ALA A 108 -25.92 2.98 -4.32
CA ALA A 108 -24.95 2.13 -5.00
C ALA A 108 -25.20 2.04 -6.51
N VAL A 109 -26.49 1.93 -6.92
CA VAL A 109 -26.86 1.79 -8.33
C VAL A 109 -26.86 3.11 -9.08
N TYR A 110 -27.43 4.17 -8.50
CA TYR A 110 -27.66 5.44 -9.20
C TYR A 110 -26.67 6.54 -8.83
N GLY A 111 -25.83 6.34 -7.81
CA GLY A 111 -24.77 7.27 -7.41
C GLY A 111 -23.52 7.27 -8.32
N ILE A 112 -23.42 6.31 -9.25
CA ILE A 112 -22.33 6.24 -10.22
C ILE A 112 -22.64 7.01 -11.52
N PRO A 113 -21.62 7.55 -12.23
CA PRO A 113 -21.81 8.10 -13.57
C PRO A 113 -22.33 7.03 -14.52
N ARG A 114 -23.36 7.37 -15.33
CA ARG A 114 -24.03 6.42 -16.24
C ARG A 114 -23.15 5.85 -17.35
N ASP A 115 -22.08 6.54 -17.69
CA ASP A 115 -21.09 6.16 -18.70
C ASP A 115 -19.90 5.41 -18.10
N SER A 116 -19.91 5.19 -16.78
CA SER A 116 -18.89 4.40 -16.09
C SER A 116 -19.16 2.87 -16.21
N ASN A 117 -18.15 2.04 -15.92
CA ASN A 117 -18.29 0.59 -15.99
C ASN A 117 -19.29 0.06 -14.96
N HIS A 118 -20.29 -0.72 -15.42
CA HIS A 118 -21.32 -1.36 -14.59
C HIS A 118 -21.83 -2.65 -15.24
N ILE A 119 -22.59 -3.45 -14.50
CA ILE A 119 -23.29 -4.67 -14.95
C ILE A 119 -24.81 -4.50 -14.93
N ALA A 120 -25.29 -3.27 -14.83
CA ALA A 120 -26.71 -2.88 -14.87
C ALA A 120 -27.57 -3.57 -13.79
N MET A 121 -27.15 -3.48 -12.55
CA MET A 121 -27.97 -3.86 -11.39
C MET A 121 -29.07 -2.83 -11.13
N ASN A 122 -30.15 -3.25 -10.48
CA ASN A 122 -31.23 -2.38 -10.04
C ASN A 122 -31.25 -2.30 -8.51
N GLU A 123 -31.90 -1.27 -7.98
CA GLU A 123 -32.18 -1.19 -6.55
C GLU A 123 -32.97 -2.41 -6.07
N GLY A 124 -32.52 -3.02 -4.99
CA GLY A 124 -33.09 -4.23 -4.41
C GLY A 124 -32.63 -5.56 -5.04
N ASP A 125 -31.87 -5.51 -6.16
CA ASP A 125 -31.21 -6.71 -6.69
C ASP A 125 -30.18 -7.23 -5.66
N THR A 126 -29.86 -8.52 -5.74
CA THR A 126 -28.88 -9.16 -4.86
C THR A 126 -27.89 -9.99 -5.64
N LEU A 127 -26.65 -10.07 -5.14
CA LEU A 127 -25.61 -10.97 -5.61
C LEU A 127 -24.94 -11.66 -4.40
N SER A 128 -24.36 -12.84 -4.60
CA SER A 128 -23.44 -13.37 -3.60
C SER A 128 -22.13 -12.55 -3.61
N MET A 129 -21.37 -12.57 -2.52
CA MET A 129 -20.06 -11.92 -2.46
C MET A 129 -19.13 -12.44 -3.54
N GLU A 130 -19.14 -13.75 -3.83
CA GLU A 130 -18.37 -14.34 -4.94
C GLU A 130 -18.74 -13.70 -6.29
N GLN A 131 -20.04 -13.54 -6.57
CA GLN A 131 -20.50 -12.86 -7.79
C GLN A 131 -20.07 -11.39 -7.82
N CYS A 132 -20.08 -10.71 -6.68
CA CYS A 132 -19.59 -9.33 -6.55
C CYS A 132 -18.10 -9.23 -6.88
N LEU A 133 -17.25 -10.09 -6.28
CA LEU A 133 -15.82 -10.13 -6.58
C LEU A 133 -15.56 -10.36 -8.08
N ASN A 134 -16.27 -11.31 -8.68
CA ASN A 134 -16.18 -11.57 -10.12
C ASN A 134 -16.59 -10.35 -10.96
N ALA A 135 -17.69 -9.67 -10.62
CA ALA A 135 -18.17 -8.49 -11.34
C ALA A 135 -17.19 -7.31 -11.22
N ILE A 136 -16.61 -7.09 -10.02
CA ILE A 136 -15.64 -6.03 -9.77
C ILE A 136 -14.33 -6.27 -10.52
N LEU A 137 -13.80 -7.49 -10.52
CA LEU A 137 -12.50 -7.79 -11.09
C LEU A 137 -12.56 -7.98 -12.61
N ILE A 138 -13.57 -8.69 -13.14
CA ILE A 138 -13.68 -9.00 -14.57
C ILE A 138 -14.25 -7.82 -15.35
N ARG A 139 -15.34 -7.20 -14.84
CA ARG A 139 -16.07 -6.15 -15.55
C ARG A 139 -15.76 -4.75 -15.05
N SER A 140 -15.02 -4.68 -13.93
CA SER A 140 -14.72 -3.40 -13.25
C SER A 140 -15.97 -2.64 -12.81
N ALA A 141 -17.03 -3.37 -12.38
CA ALA A 141 -18.34 -2.83 -12.06
C ALA A 141 -18.27 -1.85 -10.86
N ASN A 142 -18.67 -0.60 -11.10
CA ASN A 142 -18.56 0.46 -10.10
C ASN A 142 -19.66 0.38 -9.05
N GLU A 143 -20.92 0.12 -9.49
CA GLU A 143 -22.07 -0.03 -8.59
C GLU A 143 -21.88 -1.21 -7.64
N VAL A 144 -21.26 -2.30 -8.13
CA VAL A 144 -20.98 -3.47 -7.30
C VAL A 144 -19.93 -3.13 -6.22
N SER A 145 -18.93 -2.32 -6.57
CA SER A 145 -17.93 -1.87 -5.57
C SER A 145 -18.58 -1.03 -4.46
N TYR A 146 -19.55 -0.17 -4.79
CA TYR A 146 -20.30 0.59 -3.80
C TYR A 146 -21.20 -0.30 -2.94
N ALA A 147 -21.93 -1.26 -3.56
CA ALA A 147 -22.78 -2.19 -2.82
C ALA A 147 -21.97 -3.05 -1.83
N VAL A 148 -20.77 -3.50 -2.23
CA VAL A 148 -19.83 -4.22 -1.35
C VAL A 148 -19.32 -3.32 -0.22
N ALA A 149 -19.00 -2.06 -0.50
CA ALA A 149 -18.59 -1.10 0.51
C ALA A 149 -19.68 -0.84 1.56
N GLU A 150 -20.93 -0.67 1.13
CA GLU A 150 -22.09 -0.54 2.02
C GLU A 150 -22.35 -1.80 2.84
N HIS A 151 -22.23 -2.97 2.21
CA HIS A 151 -22.40 -4.26 2.89
C HIS A 151 -21.41 -4.44 4.04
N ILE A 152 -20.13 -4.08 3.82
CA ILE A 152 -19.05 -4.28 4.81
C ILE A 152 -19.08 -3.22 5.91
N SER A 153 -19.29 -1.96 5.56
CA SER A 153 -19.06 -0.80 6.46
C SER A 153 -20.31 0.06 6.70
N GLY A 154 -21.44 -0.25 6.07
CA GLY A 154 -22.69 0.50 6.16
C GLY A 154 -22.71 1.80 5.35
N THR A 155 -21.57 2.47 5.14
CA THR A 155 -21.43 3.68 4.32
C THR A 155 -20.14 3.67 3.51
N TRP A 156 -20.11 4.46 2.43
CA TRP A 156 -18.91 4.60 1.59
C TRP A 156 -17.75 5.29 2.32
N ASP A 157 -18.05 6.29 3.14
CA ASP A 157 -17.04 7.00 3.94
C ASP A 157 -16.38 6.04 4.94
N ALA A 158 -17.16 5.25 5.67
CA ALA A 158 -16.63 4.26 6.61
C ALA A 158 -15.80 3.16 5.89
N PHE A 159 -16.19 2.80 4.66
CA PHE A 159 -15.37 1.88 3.86
C PHE A 159 -14.07 2.53 3.38
N SER A 160 -14.10 3.81 3.03
CA SER A 160 -12.90 4.57 2.66
C SER A 160 -11.92 4.68 3.84
N ASP A 161 -12.42 4.90 5.06
CA ASP A 161 -11.59 4.85 6.26
C ASP A 161 -10.96 3.48 6.45
N LEU A 162 -11.72 2.39 6.24
CA LEU A 162 -11.21 1.02 6.29
C LEU A 162 -10.16 0.75 5.20
N MET A 163 -10.35 1.28 3.98
CA MET A 163 -9.36 1.19 2.90
C MET A 163 -8.04 1.87 3.31
N ASN A 164 -8.10 3.08 3.85
CA ASN A 164 -6.92 3.82 4.29
C ASN A 164 -6.21 3.14 5.46
N GLN A 165 -6.98 2.58 6.40
CA GLN A 165 -6.40 1.78 7.48
C GLN A 165 -5.68 0.56 6.91
N ARG A 166 -6.33 -0.22 6.03
CA ARG A 166 -5.75 -1.42 5.45
C ARG A 166 -4.53 -1.12 4.58
N ALA A 167 -4.56 -0.07 3.78
CA ALA A 167 -3.40 0.39 3.02
C ALA A 167 -2.19 0.69 3.93
N LYS A 168 -2.42 1.38 5.05
CA LYS A 168 -1.36 1.66 6.04
C LYS A 168 -0.80 0.37 6.66
N GLU A 169 -1.65 -0.60 7.01
CA GLU A 169 -1.23 -1.92 7.54
C GLU A 169 -0.38 -2.69 6.53
N LEU A 170 -0.64 -2.51 5.23
CA LEU A 170 0.15 -3.09 4.15
C LEU A 170 1.45 -2.34 3.87
N GLY A 171 1.74 -1.25 4.57
CA GLY A 171 2.98 -0.47 4.41
C GLY A 171 2.89 0.64 3.36
N CYS A 172 1.69 1.02 2.92
CA CYS A 172 1.52 2.17 2.03
C CYS A 172 1.82 3.49 2.75
N VAL A 173 2.48 4.40 2.04
CA VAL A 173 2.95 5.69 2.59
C VAL A 173 2.49 6.91 1.78
N ASP A 174 2.06 6.71 0.53
CA ASP A 174 1.76 7.78 -0.44
C ASP A 174 0.31 7.75 -0.92
N SER A 175 -0.58 6.97 -0.28
CA SER A 175 -1.95 6.75 -0.77
C SER A 175 -3.01 7.36 0.14
N HIS A 176 -4.10 7.76 -0.50
CA HIS A 176 -5.34 8.12 0.16
C HIS A 176 -6.54 7.73 -0.71
N PHE A 177 -7.46 6.95 -0.18
CA PHE A 177 -8.64 6.43 -0.86
C PHE A 177 -9.90 7.08 -0.31
N VAL A 178 -10.77 7.59 -1.19
CA VAL A 178 -12.05 8.22 -0.83
C VAL A 178 -13.26 7.54 -1.45
N ASN A 179 -13.04 6.50 -2.27
CA ASN A 179 -14.12 5.69 -2.83
C ASN A 179 -13.63 4.27 -3.16
N PRO A 180 -14.54 3.27 -3.27
CA PRO A 180 -14.16 1.87 -3.45
C PRO A 180 -13.87 1.49 -4.91
N ASN A 181 -14.03 2.38 -5.88
CA ASN A 181 -14.00 2.01 -7.30
C ASN A 181 -12.97 2.75 -8.15
N GLY A 182 -12.36 3.83 -7.62
CA GLY A 182 -11.32 4.59 -8.32
C GLY A 182 -11.87 5.66 -9.28
N LEU A 183 -13.12 6.09 -9.11
CA LEU A 183 -13.62 7.26 -9.81
C LEU A 183 -12.84 8.51 -9.37
N PRO A 184 -12.63 9.47 -10.29
CA PRO A 184 -11.76 10.62 -10.02
C PRO A 184 -12.25 11.49 -8.86
N ASP A 185 -11.35 11.76 -7.93
CA ASP A 185 -11.45 12.76 -6.87
C ASP A 185 -10.05 13.28 -6.60
N GLU A 186 -9.89 14.57 -6.31
CA GLU A 186 -8.57 15.18 -6.06
C GLU A 186 -7.84 14.60 -4.83
N ASN A 187 -8.62 14.01 -3.89
CA ASN A 187 -8.10 13.35 -2.71
C ASN A 187 -7.98 11.83 -2.87
N HIS A 188 -8.29 11.28 -4.06
CA HIS A 188 -8.15 9.85 -4.36
C HIS A 188 -6.88 9.59 -5.15
N TYR A 189 -5.81 9.22 -4.48
CA TYR A 189 -4.50 9.05 -5.06
C TYR A 189 -3.70 7.91 -4.45
N THR A 190 -2.67 7.50 -5.14
CA THR A 190 -1.75 6.41 -4.78
C THR A 190 -0.38 6.65 -5.40
N SER A 191 0.54 5.71 -5.19
CA SER A 191 1.83 5.63 -5.89
C SER A 191 2.05 4.24 -6.49
N ALA A 192 3.02 4.08 -7.38
CA ALA A 192 3.38 2.78 -7.92
C ALA A 192 3.89 1.83 -6.82
N TYR A 193 4.64 2.36 -5.86
CA TYR A 193 5.10 1.63 -4.68
C TYR A 193 3.92 1.10 -3.85
N ASP A 194 2.98 1.98 -3.49
CA ASP A 194 1.85 1.59 -2.63
C ASP A 194 0.93 0.57 -3.32
N LEU A 195 0.67 0.72 -4.63
CA LEU A 195 -0.09 -0.28 -5.38
C LEU A 195 0.66 -1.62 -5.49
N ALA A 196 2.00 -1.63 -5.52
CA ALA A 196 2.77 -2.86 -5.44
C ALA A 196 2.65 -3.51 -4.05
N MET A 197 2.66 -2.74 -2.96
CA MET A 197 2.44 -3.24 -1.60
C MET A 197 1.03 -3.82 -1.42
N ILE A 198 -0.01 -3.15 -1.93
CA ILE A 198 -1.37 -3.70 -1.97
C ILE A 198 -1.41 -4.95 -2.85
N GLY A 199 -0.70 -4.93 -4.00
CA GLY A 199 -0.57 -6.05 -4.92
C GLY A 199 0.05 -7.28 -4.27
N ARG A 200 1.02 -7.14 -3.36
CA ARG A 200 1.59 -8.28 -2.61
C ARG A 200 0.51 -9.05 -1.85
N ALA A 201 -0.35 -8.36 -1.10
CA ALA A 201 -1.44 -9.01 -0.38
C ALA A 201 -2.51 -9.57 -1.34
N PHE A 202 -2.86 -8.82 -2.39
CA PHE A 202 -3.87 -9.24 -3.36
C PHE A 202 -3.46 -10.49 -4.14
N PHE A 203 -2.23 -10.52 -4.69
CA PHE A 203 -1.76 -11.64 -5.51
C PHE A 203 -1.30 -12.85 -4.69
N SER A 204 -1.18 -12.74 -3.37
CA SER A 204 -1.05 -13.88 -2.47
C SER A 204 -2.38 -14.63 -2.26
N ASN A 205 -3.52 -14.04 -2.66
CA ASN A 205 -4.83 -14.67 -2.61
C ASN A 205 -5.14 -15.38 -3.95
N GLU A 206 -5.08 -16.72 -3.95
CA GLU A 206 -5.30 -17.56 -5.14
C GLU A 206 -6.70 -17.36 -5.77
N LEU A 207 -7.73 -17.16 -4.95
CA LEU A 207 -9.09 -16.92 -5.44
C LEU A 207 -9.14 -15.63 -6.28
N LEU A 208 -8.59 -14.53 -5.75
CA LEU A 208 -8.59 -13.24 -6.44
C LEU A 208 -7.77 -13.32 -7.75
N CYS A 209 -6.62 -13.97 -7.73
CA CYS A 209 -5.83 -14.24 -8.93
C CYS A 209 -6.63 -14.99 -9.98
N LYS A 210 -7.28 -16.10 -9.59
CA LYS A 210 -8.11 -16.91 -10.47
C LYS A 210 -9.26 -16.11 -11.09
N ILE A 211 -9.93 -15.26 -10.31
CA ILE A 211 -11.00 -14.40 -10.83
C ILE A 211 -10.47 -13.46 -11.91
N THR A 212 -9.33 -12.78 -11.68
CA THR A 212 -8.79 -11.81 -12.65
C THR A 212 -8.40 -12.45 -13.98
N THR A 213 -8.05 -13.73 -13.99
CA THR A 213 -7.65 -14.49 -15.19
C THR A 213 -8.81 -15.30 -15.81
N THR A 214 -9.99 -15.29 -15.18
CA THR A 214 -11.19 -15.95 -15.72
C THR A 214 -11.67 -15.23 -16.99
N SER A 215 -11.97 -15.99 -18.04
CA SER A 215 -12.30 -15.44 -19.36
C SER A 215 -13.65 -14.73 -19.42
N LYS A 216 -14.62 -15.12 -18.57
CA LYS A 216 -15.96 -14.52 -18.55
C LYS A 216 -16.61 -14.61 -17.18
N LEU A 217 -17.44 -13.61 -16.88
CA LEU A 217 -18.40 -13.60 -15.78
C LEU A 217 -19.73 -14.15 -16.28
N VAL A 218 -20.38 -15.02 -15.51
CA VAL A 218 -21.75 -15.48 -15.75
C VAL A 218 -22.54 -15.30 -14.46
N ILE A 219 -23.58 -14.49 -14.50
CA ILE A 219 -24.53 -14.29 -13.40
C ILE A 219 -25.89 -14.79 -13.86
N PRO A 220 -26.43 -15.89 -13.28
CA PRO A 220 -27.73 -16.38 -13.57
C PRO A 220 -28.83 -15.34 -13.28
N LYS A 221 -29.77 -15.14 -14.22
CA LYS A 221 -30.97 -14.30 -14.06
C LYS A 221 -32.21 -15.07 -14.51
N GLU A 222 -33.38 -14.66 -14.05
CA GLU A 222 -34.64 -15.36 -14.34
C GLU A 222 -34.94 -15.56 -15.83
N LYS A 223 -34.57 -14.63 -16.70
CA LYS A 223 -34.91 -14.67 -18.14
C LYS A 223 -33.72 -15.10 -19.00
N GLU A 224 -32.54 -14.52 -18.76
CA GLU A 224 -31.32 -14.75 -19.53
C GLU A 224 -30.15 -14.40 -18.65
N ASP A 225 -29.14 -15.27 -18.63
CA ASP A 225 -27.92 -15.05 -17.85
C ASP A 225 -27.19 -13.78 -18.31
N LEU A 226 -26.71 -13.02 -17.35
CA LEU A 226 -25.76 -11.95 -17.64
C LEU A 226 -24.39 -12.55 -17.92
N VAL A 227 -23.91 -12.39 -19.16
CA VAL A 227 -22.58 -12.86 -19.57
C VAL A 227 -21.72 -11.68 -19.96
N GLU A 228 -20.60 -11.50 -19.26
CA GLU A 228 -19.62 -10.46 -19.54
C GLU A 228 -18.23 -11.07 -19.77
N TRP A 229 -17.57 -10.67 -20.84
CA TRP A 229 -16.25 -11.16 -21.20
C TRP A 229 -15.16 -10.33 -20.54
N ASN A 230 -14.10 -11.00 -20.07
CA ASN A 230 -12.90 -10.34 -19.61
C ASN A 230 -12.18 -9.69 -20.79
N LYS A 231 -11.90 -8.39 -20.69
CA LYS A 231 -11.27 -7.59 -21.75
C LYS A 231 -9.77 -7.37 -21.51
N MET A 232 -9.19 -8.13 -20.60
CA MET A 232 -7.76 -8.05 -20.29
C MET A 232 -6.92 -8.56 -21.44
N GLU A 233 -6.15 -7.69 -22.05
CA GLU A 233 -5.35 -8.01 -23.24
C GLU A 233 -4.12 -8.90 -22.96
N LEU A 234 -3.72 -9.09 -21.70
CA LEU A 234 -2.65 -10.02 -21.33
C LEU A 234 -3.10 -11.49 -21.25
N LEU A 235 -4.41 -11.77 -21.33
CA LEU A 235 -4.96 -13.12 -21.27
C LEU A 235 -4.68 -13.89 -22.57
N PRO A 236 -4.68 -15.25 -22.53
CA PRO A 236 -4.57 -16.07 -23.73
C PRO A 236 -5.63 -15.71 -24.77
N ASN A 237 -5.26 -15.73 -26.05
CA ASN A 237 -6.10 -15.39 -27.20
C ASN A 237 -6.51 -13.91 -27.32
N HIS A 238 -5.91 -13.02 -26.53
CA HIS A 238 -6.00 -11.58 -26.68
C HIS A 238 -4.77 -11.02 -27.42
N LYS A 239 -4.65 -9.69 -27.55
CA LYS A 239 -3.64 -9.05 -28.40
C LYS A 239 -2.21 -9.11 -27.84
N TYR A 240 -2.06 -9.07 -26.51
CA TYR A 240 -0.78 -9.04 -25.80
C TYR A 240 -0.65 -10.21 -24.80
N PRO A 241 -0.80 -11.47 -25.23
CA PRO A 241 -0.86 -12.59 -24.29
C PRO A 241 0.47 -12.78 -23.57
N TYR A 242 0.40 -12.90 -22.23
CA TYR A 242 1.58 -13.19 -21.42
C TYR A 242 1.41 -14.53 -20.68
N LYS A 243 2.17 -15.53 -21.09
CA LYS A 243 1.98 -16.93 -20.65
C LYS A 243 2.21 -17.17 -19.17
N TYR A 244 2.95 -16.28 -18.50
CA TYR A 244 3.29 -16.37 -17.07
C TYR A 244 2.36 -15.56 -16.18
N LEU A 245 1.30 -14.95 -16.73
CA LEU A 245 0.37 -14.10 -15.98
C LEU A 245 -0.33 -14.91 -14.88
N VAL A 246 -0.29 -14.40 -13.64
CA VAL A 246 -0.97 -14.93 -12.44
C VAL A 246 -2.24 -14.15 -12.16
N GLY A 247 -2.21 -12.84 -12.32
CA GLY A 247 -3.34 -11.97 -12.06
C GLY A 247 -3.10 -10.55 -12.53
N CYS A 248 -4.16 -9.75 -12.66
CA CYS A 248 -4.04 -8.38 -13.14
C CYS A 248 -5.30 -7.55 -12.95
N LYS A 249 -5.16 -6.22 -12.92
CA LYS A 249 -6.27 -5.26 -12.95
C LYS A 249 -5.88 -4.00 -13.70
N THR A 250 -6.69 -3.61 -14.69
CA THR A 250 -6.56 -2.34 -15.42
C THR A 250 -7.39 -1.23 -14.78
N GLY A 251 -6.97 0.00 -15.03
CA GLY A 251 -7.75 1.20 -14.77
C GLY A 251 -7.64 2.20 -15.92
N TYR A 252 -8.64 3.06 -16.06
CA TYR A 252 -8.63 4.21 -16.95
C TYR A 252 -9.60 5.27 -16.45
N THR A 253 -9.14 6.50 -16.43
CA THR A 253 -9.93 7.72 -16.43
C THR A 253 -9.18 8.78 -17.24
N ASP A 254 -9.84 9.86 -17.61
CA ASP A 254 -9.16 10.92 -18.38
C ASP A 254 -7.99 11.54 -17.61
N VAL A 255 -8.05 11.59 -16.28
CA VAL A 255 -6.99 12.15 -15.44
C VAL A 255 -5.91 11.13 -15.06
N ALA A 256 -6.27 9.86 -14.87
CA ALA A 256 -5.33 8.79 -14.53
C ALA A 256 -4.59 8.24 -15.74
N ARG A 257 -5.11 8.48 -16.94
CA ARG A 257 -4.74 7.73 -18.15
C ARG A 257 -4.89 6.22 -17.91
N TYR A 258 -4.07 5.39 -18.55
CA TYR A 258 -4.10 3.95 -18.34
C TYR A 258 -3.23 3.56 -17.16
N THR A 259 -3.77 2.68 -16.32
CA THR A 259 -3.07 2.09 -15.19
C THR A 259 -3.19 0.57 -15.23
N LEU A 260 -2.16 -0.14 -14.83
CA LEU A 260 -2.16 -1.60 -14.77
C LEU A 260 -1.36 -2.08 -13.57
N VAL A 261 -1.96 -2.96 -12.78
CA VAL A 261 -1.30 -3.75 -11.74
C VAL A 261 -1.39 -5.20 -12.15
N SER A 262 -0.28 -5.91 -12.16
CA SER A 262 -0.22 -7.30 -12.63
C SER A 262 0.82 -8.10 -11.86
N CYS A 263 0.63 -9.42 -11.81
CA CYS A 263 1.56 -10.38 -11.26
C CYS A 263 1.83 -11.48 -12.27
N ALA A 264 3.08 -11.89 -12.35
CA ALA A 264 3.52 -13.02 -13.18
C ALA A 264 4.44 -13.93 -12.39
N GLU A 265 4.40 -15.25 -12.69
CA GLU A 265 5.23 -16.26 -12.06
C GLU A 265 5.99 -17.04 -13.12
N LYS A 266 7.29 -17.17 -12.90
CA LYS A 266 8.17 -17.99 -13.73
C LYS A 266 9.28 -18.61 -12.88
N ASP A 267 9.47 -19.92 -13.00
CA ASP A 267 10.55 -20.67 -12.33
C ASP A 267 10.59 -20.43 -10.80
N GLY A 268 9.40 -20.29 -10.15
CA GLY A 268 9.25 -20.06 -8.71
C GLY A 268 9.46 -18.61 -8.24
N MET A 269 9.78 -17.68 -9.14
CA MET A 269 9.83 -16.25 -8.87
C MET A 269 8.50 -15.61 -9.24
N LYS A 270 7.88 -14.86 -8.31
CA LYS A 270 6.64 -14.10 -8.53
C LYS A 270 6.94 -12.61 -8.53
N LEU A 271 6.66 -11.94 -9.62
CA LEU A 271 6.92 -10.52 -9.79
C LEU A 271 5.61 -9.73 -9.91
N ILE A 272 5.55 -8.60 -9.23
CA ILE A 272 4.47 -7.62 -9.34
C ILE A 272 4.98 -6.47 -10.20
N CYS A 273 4.21 -6.09 -11.21
CA CYS A 273 4.46 -4.94 -12.04
C CYS A 273 3.30 -3.95 -11.92
N VAL A 274 3.62 -2.69 -11.64
CA VAL A 274 2.68 -1.57 -11.66
C VAL A 274 3.16 -0.53 -12.64
N VAL A 275 2.29 -0.10 -13.54
CA VAL A 275 2.50 1.05 -14.43
C VAL A 275 1.33 2.01 -14.29
N LEU A 276 1.65 3.31 -14.12
CA LEU A 276 0.67 4.37 -13.87
C LEU A 276 0.89 5.51 -14.88
N ASN A 277 -0.22 6.22 -15.16
CA ASN A 277 -0.26 7.35 -16.09
C ASN A 277 0.36 6.99 -17.44
N GLU A 278 -0.21 5.98 -18.06
CA GLU A 278 0.30 5.36 -19.28
C GLU A 278 -0.60 5.65 -20.48
N GLU A 279 -0.08 5.51 -21.67
CA GLU A 279 -0.84 5.63 -22.92
C GLU A 279 -1.09 4.24 -23.55
N ASN A 280 -2.34 3.96 -23.95
CA ASN A 280 -2.66 2.71 -24.60
C ASN A 280 -1.99 2.60 -26.00
N PRO A 281 -1.33 1.46 -26.34
CA PRO A 281 -1.37 0.17 -25.65
C PRO A 281 -0.16 -0.08 -24.73
N TYR A 282 0.67 0.91 -24.48
CA TYR A 282 1.98 0.74 -23.82
C TYR A 282 1.87 0.15 -22.41
N GLN A 283 0.75 0.31 -21.69
CA GLN A 283 0.57 -0.35 -20.39
C GLN A 283 0.75 -1.87 -20.46
N TYR A 284 0.48 -2.51 -21.60
CA TYR A 284 0.71 -3.95 -21.80
C TYR A 284 2.13 -4.24 -22.26
N GLU A 285 2.64 -3.43 -23.19
CA GLU A 285 3.98 -3.60 -23.76
C GLU A 285 5.07 -3.37 -22.71
N ASP A 286 4.93 -2.31 -21.91
CA ASP A 286 5.85 -1.97 -20.82
C ASP A 286 5.81 -3.01 -19.70
N THR A 287 4.59 -3.47 -19.30
CA THR A 287 4.44 -4.55 -18.33
C THR A 287 5.15 -5.83 -18.77
N ILE A 288 4.98 -6.26 -20.03
CA ILE A 288 5.66 -7.43 -20.58
C ILE A 288 7.18 -7.24 -20.60
N SER A 289 7.65 -6.05 -20.99
CA SER A 289 9.06 -5.69 -20.99
C SER A 289 9.68 -5.76 -19.59
N LEU A 290 8.98 -5.22 -18.59
CA LEU A 290 9.42 -5.25 -17.20
C LEU A 290 9.45 -6.67 -16.62
N PHE A 291 8.44 -7.50 -16.86
CA PHE A 291 8.47 -8.90 -16.45
C PHE A 291 9.64 -9.67 -17.11
N ASN A 292 9.83 -9.49 -18.42
CA ASN A 292 10.94 -10.12 -19.12
C ASN A 292 12.29 -9.64 -18.60
N TYR A 293 12.42 -8.35 -18.26
CA TYR A 293 13.61 -7.79 -17.63
C TYR A 293 13.89 -8.47 -16.28
N GLY A 294 12.88 -8.59 -15.39
CA GLY A 294 13.04 -9.23 -14.09
C GLY A 294 13.47 -10.69 -14.21
N PHE A 295 12.71 -11.51 -14.95
CA PHE A 295 13.02 -12.94 -15.12
C PHE A 295 14.31 -13.24 -15.87
N SER A 296 14.79 -12.32 -16.71
CA SER A 296 16.02 -12.52 -17.45
C SER A 296 17.28 -12.17 -16.68
N ASN A 297 17.19 -11.21 -15.78
CA ASN A 297 18.35 -10.59 -15.13
C ASN A 297 18.52 -10.93 -13.65
N PHE A 298 17.51 -11.52 -13.00
CA PHE A 298 17.56 -11.83 -11.58
C PHE A 298 17.31 -13.31 -11.31
N ASP A 299 17.88 -13.79 -10.20
CA ASP A 299 17.64 -15.11 -9.65
C ASP A 299 17.07 -15.00 -8.23
N LYS A 300 16.20 -15.96 -7.89
CA LYS A 300 15.69 -16.16 -6.52
C LYS A 300 16.57 -17.17 -5.81
N ILE A 301 17.26 -16.76 -4.76
CA ILE A 301 18.21 -17.58 -4.01
C ILE A 301 17.60 -17.95 -2.68
N ASN A 302 17.52 -19.25 -2.40
CA ASN A 302 17.05 -19.75 -1.10
C ASN A 302 18.17 -19.59 -0.07
N ILE A 303 17.87 -18.90 1.04
CA ILE A 303 18.87 -18.57 2.04
C ILE A 303 19.25 -19.78 2.90
N SER A 304 18.31 -20.63 3.27
CA SER A 304 18.58 -21.78 4.12
C SER A 304 19.59 -22.77 3.48
N GLN A 305 19.68 -22.77 2.14
CA GLN A 305 20.61 -23.62 1.38
C GLN A 305 21.94 -22.94 1.08
N THR A 306 22.01 -21.61 1.10
CA THR A 306 23.16 -20.84 0.61
C THR A 306 23.95 -20.18 1.76
N GLU A 307 23.26 -19.79 2.82
CA GLU A 307 23.85 -19.07 3.95
C GLU A 307 24.73 -20.00 4.79
N THR A 308 25.98 -19.59 5.02
CA THR A 308 26.94 -20.36 5.79
C THR A 308 27.31 -19.70 7.13
N LYS A 309 27.17 -18.37 7.23
CA LYS A 309 27.54 -17.59 8.42
C LYS A 309 26.54 -17.76 9.56
N TYR A 310 25.25 -17.86 9.21
CA TYR A 310 24.14 -18.00 10.17
C TYR A 310 23.50 -19.38 10.16
N ASN A 311 24.06 -20.32 9.41
CA ASN A 311 23.54 -21.68 9.34
C ASN A 311 24.00 -22.47 10.58
N ILE A 312 23.06 -22.69 11.49
CA ILE A 312 23.32 -23.35 12.77
C ILE A 312 23.59 -24.85 12.57
N ASP A 313 23.07 -25.47 11.51
CA ASP A 313 23.30 -26.88 11.19
C ASP A 313 24.77 -27.20 10.94
N ASN A 314 25.60 -26.22 10.60
CA ASN A 314 27.05 -26.35 10.43
C ASN A 314 27.86 -25.92 11.66
N ALA A 315 27.20 -25.40 12.71
CA ALA A 315 27.87 -24.98 13.92
C ALA A 315 28.14 -26.19 14.83
N GLY A 316 29.14 -26.99 14.48
CA GLY A 316 29.66 -28.09 15.32
C GLY A 316 30.13 -27.69 16.71
N SER A 317 29.77 -26.50 17.18
CA SER A 317 30.10 -25.94 18.50
C SER A 317 28.93 -25.89 19.47
N PHE A 318 27.71 -26.21 19.05
CA PHE A 318 26.53 -26.28 19.96
C PHE A 318 26.14 -27.69 20.35
N TYR A 319 26.71 -28.73 19.73
CA TYR A 319 26.56 -30.07 20.18
C TYR A 319 27.72 -30.44 21.14
N SER A 320 27.43 -30.54 22.43
CA SER A 320 28.44 -31.10 23.34
C SER A 320 28.70 -32.55 22.94
N ASP A 321 29.99 -32.97 22.89
CA ASP A 321 30.40 -34.38 22.67
C ASP A 321 29.79 -35.40 23.65
N ASN A 322 28.84 -35.01 24.49
CA ASN A 322 28.15 -35.78 25.48
C ASN A 322 26.64 -35.90 25.23
N ASP A 323 26.16 -35.76 24.01
CA ASP A 323 24.74 -36.02 23.74
C ASP A 323 24.42 -37.51 23.81
N ILE A 324 24.08 -37.91 25.03
CA ILE A 324 23.77 -39.35 25.41
C ILE A 324 22.43 -39.77 24.76
N PHE A 325 21.62 -38.86 24.21
CA PHE A 325 20.27 -39.10 23.69
C PHE A 325 20.11 -38.94 22.16
N GLY A 326 21.11 -38.60 21.44
CA GLY A 326 21.25 -38.87 20.00
C GLY A 326 20.20 -38.32 19.06
N SER A 327 19.41 -37.28 19.41
CA SER A 327 18.43 -36.64 18.52
C SER A 327 17.97 -35.27 19.00
N SER A 328 18.89 -34.34 19.34
CA SER A 328 18.51 -32.98 19.61
C SER A 328 18.34 -32.25 18.25
N GLU A 329 17.13 -31.90 17.86
CA GLU A 329 16.90 -30.99 16.78
C GLU A 329 17.43 -29.60 17.16
N PRO A 330 18.00 -28.83 16.21
CA PRO A 330 18.51 -27.50 16.53
C PRO A 330 17.35 -26.63 17.02
N ILE A 331 17.57 -25.91 18.13
CA ILE A 331 16.56 -25.00 18.73
C ILE A 331 16.26 -23.81 17.83
N LEU A 332 17.17 -23.45 16.94
CA LEU A 332 17.07 -22.35 15.99
C LEU A 332 17.38 -22.88 14.59
N SER A 333 16.59 -22.46 13.61
CA SER A 333 16.84 -22.76 12.20
C SER A 333 16.49 -21.58 11.31
N LEU A 334 17.18 -21.47 10.18
CA LEU A 334 16.75 -20.54 9.13
C LEU A 334 15.47 -21.06 8.49
N ASN A 335 14.52 -20.16 8.27
CA ASN A 335 13.29 -20.52 7.57
C ASN A 335 13.60 -21.03 6.16
N LYS A 336 13.02 -22.17 5.79
CA LYS A 336 13.32 -22.88 4.55
C LYS A 336 12.76 -22.22 3.30
N ASP A 337 11.75 -21.37 3.48
CA ASP A 337 11.06 -20.70 2.37
C ASP A 337 11.60 -19.27 2.09
N ASP A 338 12.43 -18.74 3.00
CA ASP A 338 12.98 -17.41 2.88
C ASP A 338 14.06 -17.34 1.78
N CYS A 339 14.03 -16.22 1.06
CA CYS A 339 14.86 -16.02 -0.12
C CYS A 339 15.28 -14.56 -0.28
N ILE A 340 16.25 -14.35 -1.15
CA ILE A 340 16.65 -13.05 -1.68
C ILE A 340 16.55 -13.06 -3.20
N ILE A 341 16.47 -11.86 -3.77
CA ILE A 341 16.52 -11.65 -5.21
C ILE A 341 17.84 -10.96 -5.54
N LEU A 342 18.67 -11.59 -6.35
CA LEU A 342 20.00 -11.10 -6.69
C LEU A 342 20.17 -11.00 -8.21
N PRO A 343 20.87 -9.95 -8.74
CA PRO A 343 21.26 -9.94 -10.14
C PRO A 343 22.06 -11.20 -10.52
N LYS A 344 21.80 -11.80 -11.67
CA LYS A 344 22.52 -12.99 -12.16
C LYS A 344 24.02 -12.77 -12.33
N THR A 345 24.46 -11.53 -12.37
CA THR A 345 25.87 -11.13 -12.48
C THR A 345 26.57 -10.99 -11.13
N ALA A 346 25.84 -11.13 -10.03
CA ALA A 346 26.36 -11.01 -8.67
C ALA A 346 26.37 -12.37 -7.97
N ASP A 347 27.35 -12.56 -7.07
CA ASP A 347 27.43 -13.74 -6.23
C ASP A 347 26.84 -13.46 -4.84
N PHE A 348 26.35 -14.52 -4.16
CA PHE A 348 25.82 -14.38 -2.79
C PHE A 348 26.84 -13.76 -1.82
N SER A 349 28.13 -14.00 -2.02
CA SER A 349 29.22 -13.42 -1.23
C SER A 349 29.34 -11.90 -1.36
N ASP A 350 28.72 -11.28 -2.38
CA ASP A 350 28.73 -9.82 -2.57
C ASP A 350 27.65 -9.13 -1.74
N THR A 351 26.80 -9.91 -1.05
CA THR A 351 25.72 -9.36 -0.22
C THR A 351 26.21 -8.98 1.16
N VAL A 352 25.56 -7.98 1.76
CA VAL A 352 25.75 -7.57 3.15
C VAL A 352 24.53 -8.01 3.95
N SER A 353 24.78 -8.74 5.06
CA SER A 353 23.73 -9.19 5.96
C SER A 353 23.75 -8.43 7.27
N THR A 354 22.55 -8.04 7.76
CA THR A 354 22.35 -7.37 9.04
C THR A 354 21.29 -8.13 9.83
N ILE A 355 21.64 -8.54 11.07
CA ILE A 355 20.72 -9.24 11.96
C ILE A 355 19.99 -8.26 12.89
N SER A 356 18.68 -8.42 13.04
CA SER A 356 17.84 -7.74 14.01
C SER A 356 17.17 -8.76 14.94
N TYR A 357 17.16 -8.47 16.23
CA TYR A 357 16.44 -9.26 17.23
C TYR A 357 15.07 -8.66 17.59
N GLU A 358 14.70 -7.57 16.92
CA GLU A 358 13.36 -6.99 17.02
C GLU A 358 12.43 -7.74 16.05
N THR A 359 11.68 -8.70 16.54
CA THR A 359 10.77 -9.54 15.77
C THR A 359 9.33 -9.31 16.19
N THR A 360 8.40 -9.51 15.27
CA THR A 360 6.95 -9.34 15.50
C THR A 360 6.22 -10.68 15.62
N ALA A 361 6.84 -11.78 15.20
CA ALA A 361 6.26 -13.12 15.25
C ALA A 361 6.74 -13.88 16.51
N GLU A 362 5.83 -14.57 17.18
CA GLU A 362 6.11 -15.29 18.44
C GLU A 362 7.17 -16.40 18.31
N ASN A 363 7.27 -17.01 17.12
CA ASN A 363 8.22 -18.10 16.87
C ASN A 363 9.51 -17.64 16.16
N GLN A 364 9.72 -16.35 16.03
CA GLN A 364 10.88 -15.78 15.33
C GLN A 364 11.88 -15.21 16.35
N ALA A 365 13.11 -15.75 16.34
CA ALA A 365 14.20 -15.32 17.23
C ALA A 365 14.95 -14.09 16.67
N ALA A 366 15.09 -14.00 15.35
CA ALA A 366 15.78 -12.91 14.68
C ALA A 366 15.31 -12.80 13.22
N LEU A 367 15.58 -11.62 12.63
CA LEU A 367 15.43 -11.35 11.21
C LEU A 367 16.80 -10.96 10.64
N ILE A 368 17.21 -11.60 9.57
CA ILE A 368 18.45 -11.27 8.83
C ILE A 368 18.03 -10.57 7.55
N THR A 369 18.37 -9.31 7.41
CA THR A 369 18.10 -8.53 6.20
C THR A 369 19.34 -8.54 5.31
N TYR A 370 19.14 -8.74 4.01
CA TYR A 370 20.22 -8.75 3.01
C TYR A 370 20.12 -7.52 2.11
N THR A 371 21.27 -6.92 1.83
CA THR A 371 21.41 -5.82 0.88
C THR A 371 22.53 -6.12 -0.13
N TYR A 372 22.38 -5.54 -1.32
CA TYR A 372 23.40 -5.54 -2.38
C TYR A 372 23.59 -4.08 -2.84
N HIS A 373 24.80 -3.54 -2.73
CA HIS A 373 25.06 -2.09 -2.94
C HIS A 373 24.02 -1.19 -2.25
N ASP A 374 23.81 -1.41 -0.94
CA ASP A 374 22.84 -0.72 -0.08
C ASP A 374 21.37 -0.87 -0.49
N THR A 375 21.09 -1.67 -1.52
CA THR A 375 19.73 -1.96 -1.97
C THR A 375 19.21 -3.21 -1.27
N TYR A 376 18.01 -3.11 -0.70
CA TYR A 376 17.32 -4.25 -0.09
C TYR A 376 16.97 -5.31 -1.15
N ILE A 377 17.36 -6.57 -0.89
CA ILE A 377 17.17 -7.70 -1.80
C ILE A 377 16.36 -8.86 -1.19
N GLY A 378 16.06 -8.82 0.11
CA GLY A 378 15.27 -9.82 0.80
C GLY A 378 15.75 -10.06 2.22
N TYR A 379 15.19 -11.10 2.84
CA TYR A 379 15.45 -11.42 4.25
C TYR A 379 15.42 -12.94 4.49
N ALA A 380 15.92 -13.34 5.67
CA ALA A 380 15.73 -14.65 6.24
C ALA A 380 15.31 -14.55 7.70
N SER A 381 14.31 -15.33 8.11
CA SER A 381 13.89 -15.48 9.47
C SER A 381 14.73 -16.57 10.16
N VAL A 382 15.10 -16.31 11.41
CA VAL A 382 15.63 -17.33 12.31
C VAL A 382 14.48 -17.77 13.21
N ASP A 383 13.95 -18.94 12.95
CA ASP A 383 12.80 -19.46 13.67
C ASP A 383 13.23 -20.32 14.86
N LEU A 384 12.48 -20.24 15.95
CA LEU A 384 12.56 -21.16 17.06
C LEU A 384 11.96 -22.50 16.61
N ALA A 385 12.68 -23.60 16.76
CA ALA A 385 12.09 -24.92 16.58
C ALA A 385 10.84 -24.98 17.46
N ALA A 386 9.71 -25.35 16.89
CA ALA A 386 8.50 -25.61 17.66
C ALA A 386 8.87 -26.67 18.68
N GLY A 387 9.03 -26.24 19.93
CA GLY A 387 9.23 -27.19 21.01
C GLY A 387 8.09 -28.18 20.92
N SER A 388 8.41 -29.46 20.76
CA SER A 388 7.42 -30.50 20.97
C SER A 388 6.78 -30.17 22.32
N GLU A 389 5.48 -29.81 22.31
CA GLU A 389 4.65 -29.86 23.52
C GLU A 389 4.49 -31.34 23.97
N ASP A 390 5.56 -32.11 23.86
CA ASP A 390 5.64 -33.39 24.45
C ASP A 390 5.94 -33.19 25.94
N ASN A 391 4.82 -33.07 26.68
CA ASN A 391 4.69 -33.58 28.05
C ASN A 391 6.02 -34.01 28.67
N TYR A 392 6.81 -33.09 29.16
CA TYR A 392 7.57 -33.37 30.37
C TYR A 392 6.57 -33.37 31.54
N ALA A 393 5.67 -34.34 31.55
CA ALA A 393 5.12 -34.86 32.80
C ALA A 393 6.34 -35.41 33.53
N PHE A 394 6.89 -34.61 34.42
CA PHE A 394 7.69 -35.18 35.50
C PHE A 394 6.78 -36.23 36.15
N ASP A 395 7.03 -37.50 35.89
CA ASP A 395 6.47 -38.58 36.69
C ASP A 395 6.69 -38.17 38.13
N SER A 396 5.61 -37.89 38.82
CA SER A 396 5.63 -37.73 40.29
C SER A 396 6.28 -38.98 40.82
N VAL A 397 7.54 -38.85 41.21
CA VAL A 397 8.23 -39.88 42.00
C VAL A 397 7.34 -40.09 43.20
N THR A 398 6.62 -41.21 43.19
CA THR A 398 5.90 -41.71 44.35
C THR A 398 6.92 -41.86 45.47
N ASP A 399 6.69 -41.09 46.50
CA ASP A 399 7.42 -41.03 47.75
C ASP A 399 7.34 -42.42 48.47
N ASP A 400 8.34 -43.24 48.24
CA ASP A 400 8.63 -44.39 49.02
C ASP A 400 10.11 -44.40 49.46
N SER A 401 10.41 -43.57 50.43
CA SER A 401 11.67 -43.62 51.17
C SER A 401 11.44 -43.23 52.64
N PRO A 402 12.04 -43.98 53.56
CA PRO A 402 11.67 -43.94 54.99
C PRO A 402 12.18 -42.70 55.69
N ALA A 403 11.40 -42.27 56.65
CA ALA A 403 11.65 -41.11 57.51
C ALA A 403 13.07 -41.06 58.10
N ILE A 404 13.74 -39.96 57.94
CA ILE A 404 14.93 -39.59 58.72
C ILE A 404 14.58 -38.35 59.54
N GLU A 405 14.85 -38.52 60.86
CA GLU A 405 14.54 -37.61 61.96
C GLU A 405 15.04 -36.19 61.79
N GLU A 406 14.23 -35.25 62.27
CA GLU A 406 14.57 -33.87 62.53
C GLU A 406 15.74 -33.69 63.47
N THR A 407 16.78 -33.01 63.12
CA THR A 407 17.67 -32.34 64.03
C THR A 407 17.68 -30.83 63.83
N LYS A 408 17.41 -30.20 64.97
CA LYS A 408 17.24 -28.76 65.15
C LYS A 408 18.44 -27.92 64.71
N SER A 409 18.11 -26.73 64.23
CA SER A 409 18.99 -25.55 64.03
C SER A 409 19.89 -25.23 65.22
N PRO A 410 20.94 -24.45 64.98
CA PRO A 410 21.07 -23.20 65.71
C PRO A 410 21.31 -21.94 64.85
N ALA A 411 20.53 -20.95 65.26
CA ALA A 411 20.77 -19.50 65.39
C ALA A 411 21.74 -18.74 64.47
N GLU A 412 21.13 -17.75 63.86
CA GLU A 412 21.56 -16.37 63.51
C GLU A 412 23.02 -15.95 63.79
N ASN A 413 23.60 -15.30 62.74
CA ASN A 413 24.21 -14.01 62.90
C ASN A 413 24.21 -13.17 61.59
N PRO A 414 23.92 -11.89 61.72
CA PRO A 414 23.77 -11.00 60.56
C PRO A 414 25.11 -10.30 60.22
N ASP A 415 25.32 -10.06 58.97
CA ASP A 415 26.17 -9.08 58.33
C ASP A 415 27.00 -9.64 57.15
N GLY A 416 26.50 -9.41 55.99
CA GLY A 416 27.23 -9.65 54.75
C GLY A 416 26.57 -8.97 53.59
N LYS A 417 26.74 -7.63 53.48
CA LYS A 417 26.37 -6.85 52.31
C LYS A 417 27.02 -7.39 51.04
N LYS A 418 26.29 -8.07 50.17
CA LYS A 418 26.65 -8.22 48.76
C LYS A 418 26.09 -7.06 48.01
N ALA A 419 26.96 -6.21 47.51
CA ALA A 419 26.62 -5.13 46.56
C ALA A 419 26.11 -5.77 45.26
N GLY A 420 24.81 -5.78 45.08
CA GLY A 420 24.20 -6.06 43.78
C GLY A 420 24.26 -4.79 42.93
N THR A 421 25.07 -4.79 41.91
CA THR A 421 24.98 -3.78 40.84
C THR A 421 23.67 -3.97 40.10
N SER A 422 22.69 -3.15 40.42
CA SER A 422 21.45 -3.05 39.66
C SER A 422 21.77 -2.27 38.39
N PHE A 423 21.75 -2.95 37.26
CA PHE A 423 21.74 -2.30 35.95
C PHE A 423 20.38 -1.67 35.73
N ILE A 424 20.31 -0.34 35.75
CA ILE A 424 19.12 0.40 35.39
C ILE A 424 19.07 0.48 33.85
N PHE A 425 18.21 -0.33 33.24
CA PHE A 425 17.91 -0.19 31.81
C PHE A 425 17.10 1.09 31.60
N ILE A 426 17.76 2.15 31.13
CA ILE A 426 17.10 3.40 30.75
C ILE A 426 16.51 3.17 29.35
N ASN A 427 15.19 3.10 29.27
CA ASN A 427 14.50 3.04 27.98
C ASN A 427 14.63 4.38 27.26
N ILE A 428 15.55 4.43 26.27
CA ILE A 428 15.88 5.63 25.50
C ILE A 428 14.63 6.27 24.86
N VAL A 429 13.66 5.46 24.44
CA VAL A 429 12.41 5.96 23.85
C VAL A 429 11.60 6.77 24.86
N LYS A 430 11.55 6.33 26.13
CA LYS A 430 10.88 7.10 27.20
C LYS A 430 11.60 8.40 27.52
N VAL A 431 12.94 8.39 27.47
CA VAL A 431 13.75 9.61 27.69
C VAL A 431 13.52 10.61 26.55
N LEU A 432 13.52 10.15 25.30
CA LEU A 432 13.23 11.00 24.13
C LEU A 432 11.81 11.56 24.15
N ALA A 433 10.82 10.76 24.54
CA ALA A 433 9.43 11.21 24.70
C ALA A 433 9.31 12.29 25.80
N TRP A 434 10.05 12.15 26.92
CA TRP A 434 10.11 13.16 27.97
C TRP A 434 10.75 14.47 27.51
N ILE A 435 11.85 14.39 26.74
CA ILE A 435 12.53 15.56 26.16
C ILE A 435 11.61 16.28 25.18
N LEU A 436 10.93 15.53 24.29
CA LEU A 436 9.97 16.08 23.35
C LEU A 436 8.80 16.79 24.08
N GLY A 437 8.28 16.18 25.15
CA GLY A 437 7.23 16.77 26.00
C GLY A 437 7.66 18.12 26.61
N ILE A 438 8.91 18.21 27.08
CA ILE A 438 9.46 19.47 27.65
C ILE A 438 9.59 20.54 26.57
N VAL A 439 10.06 20.18 25.37
CA VAL A 439 10.19 21.11 24.23
C VAL A 439 8.81 21.65 23.79
N VAL A 440 7.80 20.79 23.70
CA VAL A 440 6.44 21.18 23.34
C VAL A 440 5.83 22.09 24.41
N ALA A 441 6.03 21.78 25.70
CA ALA A 441 5.56 22.62 26.79
C ALA A 441 6.23 24.01 26.79
N ALA A 442 7.53 24.09 26.52
CA ALA A 442 8.24 25.36 26.37
C ALA A 442 7.73 26.19 25.19
N PHE A 443 7.45 25.55 24.06
CA PHE A 443 6.86 26.21 22.88
C PHE A 443 5.46 26.77 23.18
N LEU A 444 4.61 26.00 23.87
CA LEU A 444 3.27 26.43 24.29
C LEU A 444 3.35 27.63 25.24
N LEU A 445 4.29 27.63 26.17
CA LEU A 445 4.50 28.77 27.08
C LEU A 445 4.97 30.03 26.34
N LEU A 446 5.87 29.90 25.38
CA LEU A 446 6.29 31.01 24.54
C LEU A 446 5.16 31.56 23.67
N PHE A 447 4.36 30.67 23.08
CA PHE A 447 3.19 31.04 22.30
C PHE A 447 2.13 31.75 23.16
N LEU A 448 1.84 31.23 24.34
CA LEU A 448 0.91 31.83 25.29
C LEU A 448 1.40 33.25 25.73
N ARG A 449 2.71 33.38 25.96
CA ARG A 449 3.32 34.67 26.31
C ARG A 449 3.25 35.68 25.17
N ALA A 450 3.47 35.24 23.92
CA ALA A 450 3.33 36.06 22.71
C ALA A 450 1.86 36.44 22.48
N PHE A 451 0.93 35.52 22.67
CA PHE A 451 -0.50 35.75 22.56
C PHE A 451 -1.00 36.78 23.61
N LEU A 452 -0.61 36.63 24.89
CA LEU A 452 -0.94 37.57 25.95
C LEU A 452 -0.33 38.95 25.75
N LYS A 453 0.88 39.04 25.17
CA LYS A 453 1.52 40.31 24.85
C LYS A 453 0.84 41.07 23.73
N ASN A 454 0.24 40.35 22.77
CA ASN A 454 -0.47 40.92 21.61
C ASN A 454 -1.97 41.16 21.86
N TYR A 455 -2.52 40.66 22.97
CA TYR A 455 -3.95 40.82 23.33
C TYR A 455 -4.15 42.11 24.13
N GLN A 456 -4.38 43.21 23.40
CA GLN A 456 -4.83 44.46 24.08
C GLN A 456 -6.29 44.32 24.43
N PHE A 457 -6.56 44.20 25.74
CA PHE A 457 -7.91 44.29 26.31
C PHE A 457 -8.44 45.69 26.08
N SER A 458 -9.24 45.94 25.06
CA SER A 458 -9.99 47.18 24.88
C SER A 458 -11.18 47.19 25.80
N ARG A 459 -11.03 47.88 26.95
CA ARG A 459 -12.14 48.31 27.80
C ARG A 459 -12.94 49.41 27.10
N ARG A 460 -14.05 49.05 26.45
CA ARG A 460 -15.07 50.06 26.06
C ARG A 460 -15.91 50.45 27.26
N SER A 461 -15.67 51.66 27.79
CA SER A 461 -16.59 52.35 28.70
C SER A 461 -17.74 52.93 27.88
N ASN A 462 -18.98 52.59 28.28
CA ASN A 462 -20.21 53.23 27.81
C ASN A 462 -20.26 54.69 28.26
N ARG A 463 -20.35 55.65 27.33
CA ARG A 463 -21.00 56.95 27.59
C ARG A 463 -21.89 57.31 26.39
N ARG A 464 -23.17 57.37 26.69
CA ARG A 464 -24.23 57.91 25.83
C ARG A 464 -23.98 59.39 25.53
N SER A 465 -24.15 59.81 24.26
CA SER A 465 -24.70 61.17 24.00
C SER A 465 -25.39 61.16 22.63
N TRP A 466 -26.56 61.66 22.66
CA TRP A 466 -27.47 61.97 21.57
C TRP A 466 -26.91 63.07 20.65
N ARG A 467 -27.08 62.98 19.32
CA ARG A 467 -27.79 63.95 18.47
C ARG A 467 -27.62 63.69 16.95
N ARG A 468 -28.79 63.59 16.31
CA ARG A 468 -29.26 64.12 15.04
C ARG A 468 -28.34 64.02 13.80
N GLY A 469 -28.76 63.24 12.79
CA GLY A 469 -29.17 63.74 11.47
C GLY A 469 -28.12 63.80 10.38
N ARG A 470 -28.23 62.91 9.40
CA ARG A 470 -28.41 63.27 7.99
C ARG A 470 -28.33 62.04 7.10
N ARG A 471 -29.25 61.98 6.15
CA ARG A 471 -29.39 60.98 5.09
C ARG A 471 -28.11 60.89 4.24
N GLY A 472 -27.65 59.63 3.97
CA GLY A 472 -26.61 59.33 2.98
C GLY A 472 -26.90 58.00 2.34
N ARG A 473 -27.08 58.02 1.04
CA ARG A 473 -27.46 56.95 0.12
C ARG A 473 -26.46 55.76 0.18
N TYR A 474 -27.01 54.52 0.27
CA TYR A 474 -26.25 53.28 0.00
C TYR A 474 -26.22 53.04 -1.50
N PRO A 475 -25.06 52.60 -2.09
CA PRO A 475 -25.05 52.03 -3.45
C PRO A 475 -25.43 50.55 -3.38
N ARG A 476 -26.44 50.18 -4.18
CA ARG A 476 -26.83 48.81 -4.48
C ARG A 476 -25.71 48.09 -5.23
N TYR A 477 -25.18 47.01 -4.68
CA TYR A 477 -24.43 45.99 -5.44
C TYR A 477 -25.43 45.22 -6.28
N GLN A 478 -25.33 45.39 -7.61
CA GLN A 478 -26.05 44.61 -8.60
C GLN A 478 -25.29 43.31 -8.87
N ASN A 479 -26.02 42.20 -8.71
CA ASN A 479 -25.65 40.84 -9.08
C ASN A 479 -25.18 40.76 -10.54
N ARG A 480 -23.96 40.24 -10.77
CA ARG A 480 -23.32 40.03 -12.08
C ARG A 480 -23.65 38.66 -12.71
N ASP A 481 -24.49 37.84 -12.07
CA ASP A 481 -24.74 36.45 -12.53
C ASP A 481 -25.86 36.27 -13.57
N ASN A 482 -26.60 37.33 -13.91
CA ASN A 482 -27.68 37.22 -14.89
C ASN A 482 -27.27 37.41 -16.38
N SER A 483 -26.03 37.78 -16.66
CA SER A 483 -25.58 38.03 -18.04
C SER A 483 -25.08 36.80 -18.80
N LEU A 484 -24.60 35.80 -18.10
CA LEU A 484 -24.11 34.54 -18.71
C LEU A 484 -25.25 33.57 -19.08
N GLN A 485 -26.31 33.52 -18.30
CA GLN A 485 -27.46 32.67 -18.62
C GLN A 485 -28.31 33.24 -19.78
N SER A 486 -28.38 34.56 -19.89
CA SER A 486 -29.08 35.19 -21.02
C SER A 486 -28.34 34.99 -22.36
N ARG A 487 -27.01 35.12 -22.38
CA ARG A 487 -26.18 34.83 -23.56
C ARG A 487 -26.23 33.37 -24.00
N ARG A 488 -26.29 32.43 -23.06
CA ARG A 488 -26.40 30.96 -23.35
C ARG A 488 -27.78 30.65 -23.99
N LYS A 489 -28.87 31.24 -23.49
CA LYS A 489 -30.22 31.08 -24.07
C LYS A 489 -30.34 31.65 -25.47
N GLU A 490 -29.67 32.75 -25.74
CA GLU A 490 -29.67 33.41 -27.06
C GLU A 490 -28.86 32.63 -28.12
N ALA A 491 -27.71 32.08 -27.74
CA ALA A 491 -26.90 31.19 -28.58
C ALA A 491 -27.66 29.92 -28.99
N ILE A 492 -28.41 29.29 -28.04
CA ILE A 492 -29.23 28.11 -28.34
C ILE A 492 -30.39 28.48 -29.29
N ARG A 493 -31.01 29.64 -29.15
CA ARG A 493 -32.07 30.10 -30.08
C ARG A 493 -31.52 30.38 -31.48
N GLN A 494 -30.33 30.94 -31.62
CA GLN A 494 -29.70 31.16 -32.94
C GLN A 494 -29.28 29.84 -33.60
N ALA A 495 -28.77 28.84 -32.85
CA ALA A 495 -28.46 27.51 -33.38
C ALA A 495 -29.69 26.78 -33.91
N LYS A 496 -30.83 26.82 -33.16
CA LYS A 496 -32.10 26.24 -33.61
C LYS A 496 -32.70 26.94 -34.84
N ARG A 497 -32.51 28.28 -35.01
CA ARG A 497 -32.95 28.98 -36.22
C ARG A 497 -32.11 28.59 -37.44
N ARG A 498 -30.78 28.43 -37.30
CA ARG A 498 -29.88 27.98 -38.39
C ARG A 498 -30.23 26.52 -38.83
N GLN A 499 -30.60 25.65 -37.91
CA GLN A 499 -31.00 24.28 -38.21
C GLN A 499 -32.36 24.21 -38.92
N ARG A 500 -33.30 25.11 -38.58
CA ARG A 500 -34.62 25.18 -39.22
C ARG A 500 -34.53 25.76 -40.64
N ASN A 501 -33.59 26.69 -40.90
CA ASN A 501 -33.39 27.23 -42.25
C ASN A 501 -32.65 26.25 -43.17
N ARG A 502 -31.81 25.33 -42.64
CA ARG A 502 -31.22 24.24 -43.44
C ARG A 502 -32.21 23.15 -43.85
N ARG A 503 -33.34 23.03 -43.15
CA ARG A 503 -34.43 22.04 -43.49
C ARG A 503 -35.51 22.61 -44.43
N ARG A 504 -35.42 23.89 -44.82
CA ARG A 504 -36.35 24.54 -45.75
C ARG A 504 -35.75 24.90 -47.09
N GLY A 505 -34.52 24.48 -47.35
CA GLY A 505 -33.86 24.69 -48.64
C GLY A 505 -33.61 23.32 -49.28
N PHE A 506 -34.68 22.68 -49.62
CA PHE A 506 -34.85 21.71 -50.71
C PHE A 506 -36.33 21.62 -50.96
#